data_263b32712d6e8947392170cf2ea67ca5
#
_entry.id   263b32712d6e8947392170cf2ea67ca5
#
_cell.length_a   1.000
_cell.length_b   1.000
_cell.length_c   1.000
_cell.angle_alpha   90.00
_cell.angle_beta   90.00
_cell.angle_gamma   90.00
#
_symmetry.space_group_name_H-M   'P 1'
#
loop_
_entity.id
_entity.type
_entity.pdbx_description
1 polymer ?
#
loop_
_entity_poly.entity_id
_entity_poly.type
_entity_poly.pdbx_seq_one_letter_code
_entity_poly.pdbx_strand_id
1 'polypeptide(L)'
;MYTNPKQADVYETANKCFYVNTFMKMLNQLFREHNLPEIKVGIGMSTAQELVVKAGRKGVGINSKIWIGKAVSRACHYADHGNKDGNPAIVMGTCSYNNMIDKLVKNNPDRKPKEWFTYHKDEGEGDYYTADIIKIDFDNWIKAGMKID
;
A
#
# COMPACT_ATOMS: atom_id res chain seq x y z
N MET A 1 -8.45 -22.90 -5.80
CA MET A 1 -9.50 -22.36 -4.93
C MET A 1 -9.46 -20.85 -5.06
N TYR A 2 -10.49 -20.24 -5.61
CA TYR A 2 -10.61 -18.79 -5.71
C TYR A 2 -11.25 -18.30 -4.40
N THR A 3 -10.55 -17.46 -3.67
CA THR A 3 -11.13 -16.79 -2.51
C THR A 3 -11.48 -15.36 -2.90
N ASN A 4 -12.73 -14.96 -2.73
CA ASN A 4 -13.11 -13.56 -2.83
C ASN A 4 -12.38 -12.78 -1.73
N PRO A 5 -11.78 -11.63 -2.04
CA PRO A 5 -11.14 -10.82 -1.02
C PRO A 5 -12.20 -10.36 -0.01
N LYS A 6 -11.97 -10.64 1.26
CA LYS A 6 -12.80 -10.09 2.31
C LYS A 6 -12.46 -8.61 2.45
N GLN A 7 -13.46 -7.74 2.54
CA GLN A 7 -13.27 -6.29 2.75
C GLN A 7 -12.33 -5.99 3.94
N ALA A 8 -12.41 -6.82 5.00
CA ALA A 8 -11.51 -6.70 6.14
C ALA A 8 -10.04 -6.90 5.76
N ASP A 9 -9.73 -7.90 4.94
CA ASP A 9 -8.35 -8.20 4.53
C ASP A 9 -7.80 -7.12 3.58
N VAL A 10 -8.65 -6.58 2.70
CA VAL A 10 -8.28 -5.47 1.80
C VAL A 10 -8.00 -4.20 2.62
N TYR A 11 -8.83 -3.90 3.61
CA TYR A 11 -8.61 -2.76 4.51
C TYR A 11 -7.32 -2.92 5.33
N GLU A 12 -7.08 -4.11 5.88
CA GLU A 12 -5.84 -4.43 6.62
C GLU A 12 -4.60 -4.21 5.76
N THR A 13 -4.65 -4.66 4.50
CA THR A 13 -3.55 -4.46 3.55
C THR A 13 -3.34 -2.99 3.23
N ALA A 14 -4.41 -2.22 2.99
CA ALA A 14 -4.35 -0.78 2.79
C ALA A 14 -3.76 -0.07 4.03
N ASN A 15 -4.17 -0.47 5.23
CA ASN A 15 -3.64 0.08 6.48
C ASN A 15 -2.13 -0.16 6.61
N LYS A 16 -1.63 -1.31 6.17
CA LYS A 16 -0.18 -1.58 6.11
C LYS A 16 0.54 -0.66 5.12
N CYS A 17 -0.06 -0.34 3.99
CA CYS A 17 0.48 0.66 3.07
C CYS A 17 0.63 2.05 3.74
N PHE A 18 -0.32 2.45 4.58
CA PHE A 18 -0.25 3.70 5.34
C PHE A 18 0.89 3.68 6.38
N TYR A 19 1.11 2.54 7.05
CA TYR A 19 2.25 2.36 7.94
C TYR A 19 3.58 2.43 7.19
N VAL A 20 3.71 1.78 6.03
CA VAL A 20 4.92 1.82 5.20
C VAL A 20 5.21 3.25 4.74
N ASN A 21 4.20 4.01 4.32
CA ASN A 21 4.37 5.41 3.94
C ASN A 21 4.89 6.25 5.11
N THR A 22 4.35 6.04 6.31
CA THR A 22 4.80 6.74 7.53
C THR A 22 6.22 6.32 7.91
N PHE A 23 6.54 5.03 7.80
CA PHE A 23 7.89 4.50 8.02
C PHE A 23 8.92 5.14 7.09
N MET A 24 8.57 5.37 5.82
CA MET A 24 9.46 6.06 4.89
C MET A 24 9.76 7.51 5.32
N LYS A 25 8.80 8.19 5.95
CA LYS A 25 9.06 9.52 6.54
C LYS A 25 10.06 9.43 7.69
N MET A 26 9.94 8.42 8.56
CA MET A 26 10.91 8.15 9.63
C MET A 26 12.31 7.88 9.06
N LEU A 27 12.41 7.00 8.10
CA LEU A 27 13.68 6.64 7.50
C LEU A 27 14.36 7.85 6.84
N ASN A 28 13.61 8.67 6.10
CA ASN A 28 14.12 9.88 5.48
C ASN A 28 14.53 10.94 6.50
N GLN A 29 13.86 11.02 7.65
CA GLN A 29 14.33 11.89 8.74
C GLN A 29 15.70 11.44 9.27
N LEU A 30 15.87 10.14 9.54
CA LEU A 30 17.16 9.57 9.94
C LEU A 30 18.25 9.83 8.89
N PHE A 31 17.92 9.68 7.61
CA PHE A 31 18.86 9.99 6.53
C PHE A 31 19.31 11.45 6.54
N ARG A 32 18.38 12.40 6.73
CA ARG A 32 18.71 13.84 6.88
C ARG A 32 19.62 14.09 8.07
N GLU A 33 19.33 13.49 9.22
CA GLU A 33 20.14 13.61 10.44
C GLU A 33 21.58 13.12 10.26
N HIS A 34 21.77 12.14 9.36
CA HIS A 34 23.08 11.59 9.02
C HIS A 34 23.68 12.14 7.71
N ASN A 35 23.11 13.22 7.15
CA ASN A 35 23.53 13.81 5.88
C ASN A 35 23.53 12.81 4.70
N LEU A 36 22.62 11.86 4.71
CA LEU A 36 22.39 10.91 3.63
C LEU A 36 21.26 11.39 2.71
N PRO A 37 21.28 11.03 1.42
CA PRO A 37 20.22 11.40 0.50
C PRO A 37 18.90 10.69 0.87
N GLU A 38 17.79 11.42 0.77
CA GLU A 38 16.47 10.87 0.96
C GLU A 38 16.09 9.95 -0.20
N ILE A 39 15.31 8.91 0.10
CA ILE A 39 14.78 7.97 -0.89
C ILE A 39 13.26 8.17 -1.05
N LYS A 40 12.80 8.03 -2.28
CA LYS A 40 11.37 8.05 -2.63
C LYS A 40 10.94 6.66 -3.06
N VAL A 41 9.87 6.16 -2.44
CA VAL A 41 9.33 4.82 -2.70
C VAL A 41 7.88 4.94 -3.10
N GLY A 42 7.51 4.31 -4.20
CA GLY A 42 6.11 4.12 -4.56
C GLY A 42 5.55 2.87 -3.89
N ILE A 43 4.30 2.94 -3.44
CA ILE A 43 3.59 1.86 -2.76
C ILE A 43 2.37 1.50 -3.60
N GLY A 44 2.42 0.36 -4.28
CA GLY A 44 1.34 -0.12 -5.15
C GLY A 44 0.47 -1.15 -4.44
N MET A 45 -0.85 -1.01 -4.56
CA MET A 45 -1.82 -1.97 -4.05
C MET A 45 -2.82 -2.38 -5.13
N SER A 46 -2.99 -3.67 -5.33
CA SER A 46 -3.98 -4.22 -6.25
C SER A 46 -4.73 -5.39 -5.61
N THR A 47 -5.99 -5.51 -5.97
CA THR A 47 -6.86 -6.63 -5.58
C THR A 47 -7.41 -7.27 -6.83
N ALA A 48 -7.13 -8.55 -7.03
CA ALA A 48 -7.65 -9.36 -8.12
C ALA A 48 -7.72 -10.83 -7.72
N GLN A 49 -8.37 -11.65 -8.55
CA GLN A 49 -8.29 -13.09 -8.38
C GLN A 49 -6.92 -13.59 -8.82
N GLU A 50 -6.31 -14.43 -7.99
CA GLU A 50 -4.98 -14.98 -8.22
C GLU A 50 -5.02 -16.51 -8.19
N LEU A 51 -4.21 -17.13 -9.07
CA LEU A 51 -3.91 -18.54 -8.99
C LEU A 51 -2.75 -18.77 -8.02
N VAL A 52 -2.99 -19.55 -6.97
CA VAL A 52 -1.95 -19.95 -6.04
C VAL A 52 -1.53 -21.37 -6.37
N VAL A 53 -0.31 -21.56 -6.82
CA VAL A 53 0.28 -22.85 -7.12
C VAL A 53 1.29 -23.20 -6.05
N LYS A 54 1.18 -24.40 -5.51
CA LYS A 54 2.20 -24.93 -4.60
C LYS A 54 3.30 -25.57 -5.45
N ALA A 55 4.45 -24.92 -5.52
CA ALA A 55 5.61 -25.45 -6.22
C ALA A 55 6.58 -26.07 -5.24
N GLY A 56 6.99 -27.28 -5.52
CA GLY A 56 7.99 -28.00 -4.75
C GLY A 56 8.10 -29.46 -5.21
N ARG A 57 9.24 -30.06 -5.02
CA ARG A 57 9.48 -31.49 -5.30
C ARG A 57 9.06 -32.31 -4.08
N LYS A 58 8.29 -33.38 -4.30
CA LYS A 58 7.90 -34.33 -3.24
C LYS A 58 9.15 -34.85 -2.53
N GLY A 59 9.26 -34.64 -1.22
CA GLY A 59 10.36 -35.14 -0.38
C GLY A 59 11.55 -34.17 -0.17
N VAL A 60 11.54 -32.96 -0.75
CA VAL A 60 12.53 -31.93 -0.50
C VAL A 60 11.82 -30.76 0.20
N GLY A 61 12.26 -30.37 1.38
CA GLY A 61 11.57 -29.54 2.36
C GLY A 61 11.20 -28.09 1.99
N ILE A 62 11.30 -27.69 0.73
CA ILE A 62 10.92 -26.33 0.28
C ILE A 62 9.68 -26.43 -0.58
N ASN A 63 8.52 -26.21 0.04
CA ASN A 63 7.25 -26.06 -0.65
C ASN A 63 6.84 -24.57 -0.60
N SER A 64 7.20 -23.81 -1.63
CA SER A 64 6.82 -22.42 -1.76
C SER A 64 5.48 -22.27 -2.48
N LYS A 65 4.65 -21.33 -2.03
CA LYS A 65 3.47 -20.90 -2.77
C LYS A 65 3.91 -19.88 -3.82
N ILE A 66 3.54 -20.11 -5.06
CA ILE A 66 3.72 -19.16 -6.17
C ILE A 66 2.37 -18.53 -6.47
N TRP A 67 2.34 -17.23 -6.49
CA TRP A 67 1.15 -16.43 -6.81
C TRP A 67 1.25 -16.01 -8.27
N ILE A 68 0.30 -16.46 -9.09
CA ILE A 68 0.29 -16.17 -10.53
C ILE A 68 -1.00 -15.43 -10.87
N GLY A 69 -0.87 -14.19 -11.34
CA GLY A 69 -2.03 -13.41 -11.79
C GLY A 69 -1.77 -11.93 -11.89
N LYS A 70 -2.86 -11.20 -12.12
CA LYS A 70 -2.80 -9.77 -12.43
C LYS A 70 -2.61 -8.87 -11.20
N ALA A 71 -2.88 -9.34 -9.97
CA ALA A 71 -2.77 -8.51 -8.78
C ALA A 71 -1.33 -8.10 -8.53
N VAL A 72 -0.38 -9.03 -8.61
CA VAL A 72 1.05 -8.75 -8.39
C VAL A 72 1.59 -7.80 -9.46
N SER A 73 1.36 -8.09 -10.75
CA SER A 73 1.85 -7.24 -11.84
C SER A 73 1.24 -5.83 -11.79
N ARG A 74 -0.06 -5.72 -11.49
CA ARG A 74 -0.71 -4.41 -11.33
C ARG A 74 -0.21 -3.66 -10.10
N ALA A 75 0.02 -4.33 -8.98
CA ALA A 75 0.59 -3.69 -7.79
C ALA A 75 2.00 -3.13 -8.09
N CYS A 76 2.84 -3.86 -8.82
CA CYS A 76 4.14 -3.36 -9.28
C CYS A 76 3.99 -2.15 -10.20
N HIS A 77 3.08 -2.21 -11.19
CA HIS A 77 2.80 -1.10 -12.08
C HIS A 77 2.32 0.15 -11.31
N TYR A 78 1.39 -0.02 -10.37
CA TYR A 78 0.93 1.08 -9.51
C TYR A 78 2.07 1.64 -8.62
N ALA A 79 2.94 0.77 -8.09
CA ALA A 79 4.11 1.23 -7.33
C ALA A 79 5.04 2.10 -8.19
N ASP A 80 5.17 1.80 -9.48
CA ASP A 80 5.97 2.60 -10.42
C ASP A 80 5.42 4.01 -10.66
N HIS A 81 4.15 4.26 -10.42
CA HIS A 81 3.54 5.59 -10.46
C HIS A 81 3.72 6.38 -9.15
N GLY A 82 3.95 5.70 -8.04
CA GLY A 82 4.09 6.33 -6.72
C GLY A 82 5.36 7.20 -6.62
N ASN A 83 5.22 8.40 -6.07
CA ASN A 83 6.27 9.41 -5.96
C ASN A 83 6.94 9.81 -7.30
N LYS A 84 6.23 9.62 -8.42
CA LYS A 84 6.65 10.04 -9.75
C LYS A 84 5.60 10.97 -10.36
N ASP A 85 6.01 11.86 -11.23
CA ASP A 85 5.15 12.74 -12.03
C ASP A 85 4.14 13.56 -11.21
N GLY A 86 4.53 13.93 -9.97
CA GLY A 86 3.67 14.67 -9.04
C GLY A 86 2.69 13.80 -8.24
N ASN A 87 2.65 12.50 -8.45
CA ASN A 87 1.83 11.60 -7.65
C ASN A 87 2.38 11.42 -6.24
N PRO A 88 1.51 11.26 -5.22
CA PRO A 88 1.92 10.83 -3.89
C PRO A 88 2.38 9.36 -3.86
N ALA A 89 2.88 8.90 -2.70
CA ALA A 89 3.52 7.60 -2.57
C ALA A 89 2.60 6.40 -2.82
N ILE A 90 1.35 6.48 -2.35
CA ILE A 90 0.42 5.35 -2.37
C ILE A 90 -0.42 5.40 -3.64
N VAL A 91 -0.43 4.30 -4.37
CA VAL A 91 -1.24 4.10 -5.58
C VAL A 91 -2.00 2.79 -5.45
N MET A 92 -3.32 2.83 -5.57
CA MET A 92 -4.14 1.64 -5.46
C MET A 92 -5.19 1.55 -6.57
N GLY A 93 -5.40 0.33 -7.07
CA GLY A 93 -6.44 0.08 -8.07
C GLY A 93 -7.85 0.28 -7.51
N THR A 94 -8.79 0.58 -8.41
CA THR A 94 -10.20 0.84 -8.06
C THR A 94 -10.84 -0.27 -7.23
N CYS A 95 -10.54 -1.54 -7.53
CA CYS A 95 -11.07 -2.67 -6.75
C CYS A 95 -10.60 -2.61 -5.28
N SER A 96 -9.32 -2.29 -5.04
CA SER A 96 -8.78 -2.13 -3.68
C SER A 96 -9.46 -0.97 -2.96
N TYR A 97 -9.56 0.19 -3.62
CA TYR A 97 -10.23 1.38 -3.07
C TYR A 97 -11.67 1.09 -2.67
N ASN A 98 -12.49 0.53 -3.58
CA ASN A 98 -13.90 0.27 -3.33
C ASN A 98 -14.14 -0.71 -2.17
N ASN A 99 -13.23 -1.67 -1.97
CA ASN A 99 -13.36 -2.65 -0.89
C ASN A 99 -12.88 -2.14 0.48
N MET A 100 -12.11 -1.05 0.55
CA MET A 100 -11.59 -0.56 1.83
C MET A 100 -12.18 0.77 2.28
N ILE A 101 -12.71 1.60 1.36
CA ILE A 101 -13.07 2.99 1.66
C ILE A 101 -14.16 3.12 2.72
N ASP A 102 -15.18 2.28 2.70
CA ASP A 102 -16.29 2.36 3.66
C ASP A 102 -15.81 2.07 5.09
N LYS A 103 -14.88 1.13 5.26
CA LYS A 103 -14.28 0.84 6.57
C LYS A 103 -13.36 1.98 7.02
N LEU A 104 -12.63 2.60 6.10
CA LEU A 104 -11.83 3.78 6.40
C LEU A 104 -12.69 4.96 6.87
N VAL A 105 -13.81 5.21 6.20
CA VAL A 105 -14.80 6.23 6.61
C VAL A 105 -15.37 5.92 7.99
N LYS A 106 -15.79 4.67 8.23
CA LYS A 106 -16.34 4.25 9.53
C LYS A 106 -15.34 4.43 10.68
N ASN A 107 -14.06 4.21 10.42
CA ASN A 107 -13.00 4.35 11.43
C ASN A 107 -12.53 5.82 11.62
N ASN A 108 -13.01 6.74 10.79
CA ASN A 108 -12.67 8.16 10.86
C ASN A 108 -13.93 9.03 10.72
N PRO A 109 -14.89 8.95 11.67
CA PRO A 109 -16.21 9.56 11.52
C PRO A 109 -16.17 11.09 11.43
N ASP A 110 -15.19 11.71 12.09
CA ASP A 110 -15.03 13.18 12.15
C ASP A 110 -14.16 13.73 11.00
N ARG A 111 -13.81 12.89 10.03
CA ARG A 111 -12.95 13.24 8.90
C ARG A 111 -13.64 12.85 7.59
N LYS A 112 -13.08 13.30 6.48
CA LYS A 112 -13.59 12.99 5.14
C LYS A 112 -12.60 12.14 4.33
N PRO A 113 -12.45 10.83 4.65
CA PRO A 113 -11.42 9.99 4.04
C PRO A 113 -11.48 9.89 2.53
N LYS A 114 -12.67 10.06 1.93
CA LYS A 114 -12.81 10.05 0.46
C LYS A 114 -12.06 11.20 -0.21
N GLU A 115 -11.92 12.33 0.47
CA GLU A 115 -11.18 13.50 -0.04
C GLU A 115 -9.65 13.33 0.03
N TRP A 116 -9.16 12.28 0.70
CA TRP A 116 -7.72 11.98 0.79
C TRP A 116 -7.17 11.29 -0.46
N PHE A 117 -8.05 10.90 -1.37
CA PHE A 117 -7.70 10.17 -2.58
C PHE A 117 -7.98 11.01 -3.82
N THR A 118 -7.08 10.90 -4.79
CA THR A 118 -7.26 11.47 -6.13
C THR A 118 -7.46 10.33 -7.12
N TYR A 119 -8.55 10.39 -7.88
CA TYR A 119 -8.85 9.42 -8.92
C TYR A 119 -8.06 9.73 -10.20
N HIS A 120 -7.57 8.70 -10.85
CA HIS A 120 -6.89 8.75 -12.14
C HIS A 120 -7.49 7.72 -13.10
N LYS A 121 -7.79 8.17 -14.31
CA LYS A 121 -8.23 7.28 -15.38
C LYS A 121 -7.00 6.72 -16.09
N ASP A 122 -6.98 5.40 -16.28
CA ASP A 122 -5.93 4.70 -17.02
C ASP A 122 -6.56 3.61 -17.90
N GLU A 123 -6.49 3.78 -19.21
CA GLU A 123 -7.07 2.86 -20.20
C GLU A 123 -6.23 1.59 -20.41
N GLY A 124 -4.95 1.59 -19.99
CA GLY A 124 -4.03 0.46 -20.15
C GLY A 124 -4.13 -0.57 -19.02
N GLU A 125 -3.84 -0.14 -17.81
CA GLU A 125 -3.73 -1.03 -16.64
C GLU A 125 -4.94 -0.96 -15.70
N GLY A 126 -5.86 -0.05 -15.96
CA GLY A 126 -7.08 0.17 -15.19
C GLY A 126 -6.98 1.34 -14.21
N ASP A 127 -8.09 2.00 -14.02
CA ASP A 127 -8.21 3.20 -13.19
C ASP A 127 -7.70 2.97 -11.77
N TYR A 128 -7.10 4.00 -11.18
CA TYR A 128 -6.49 3.94 -9.87
C TYR A 128 -6.70 5.21 -9.05
N TYR A 129 -6.39 5.11 -7.78
CA TYR A 129 -6.41 6.21 -6.83
C TYR A 129 -5.03 6.43 -6.24
N THR A 130 -4.68 7.69 -6.00
CA THR A 130 -3.44 8.07 -5.32
C THR A 130 -3.75 8.73 -3.99
N ALA A 131 -2.86 8.56 -2.99
CA ALA A 131 -2.98 9.16 -1.67
C ALA A 131 -1.63 9.30 -0.96
N ASP A 132 -1.55 10.27 -0.03
CA ASP A 132 -0.43 10.43 0.91
C ASP A 132 -0.94 10.28 2.35
N ILE A 133 -1.44 9.10 2.68
CA ILE A 133 -2.00 8.81 3.99
C ILE A 133 -0.90 8.34 4.94
N ILE A 134 -0.88 8.92 6.14
CA ILE A 134 0.05 8.60 7.22
C ILE A 134 -0.70 8.19 8.48
N LYS A 135 -0.02 7.49 9.37
CA LYS A 135 -0.49 7.14 10.71
C LYS A 135 -0.08 8.25 11.68
N ILE A 136 -1.05 9.02 12.17
CA ILE A 136 -0.82 10.23 12.96
C ILE A 136 -0.01 9.95 14.22
N ASP A 137 -0.35 8.89 14.96
CA ASP A 137 0.37 8.57 16.20
C ASP A 137 1.84 8.20 15.92
N PHE A 138 2.09 7.49 14.83
CA PHE A 138 3.45 7.17 14.40
C PHE A 138 4.20 8.43 13.93
N ASP A 139 3.56 9.30 13.15
CA ASP A 139 4.15 10.56 12.70
C ASP A 139 4.46 11.50 13.87
N ASN A 140 3.60 11.56 14.88
CA ASN A 140 3.82 12.32 16.10
C ASN A 140 5.04 11.79 16.89
N TRP A 141 5.18 10.48 17.00
CA TRP A 141 6.34 9.85 17.64
C TRP A 141 7.64 10.15 16.87
N ILE A 142 7.61 10.13 15.53
CA ILE A 142 8.75 10.55 14.69
C ILE A 142 9.15 12.01 15.00
N LYS A 143 8.17 12.92 15.01
CA LYS A 143 8.38 14.35 15.30
C LYS A 143 8.87 14.62 16.72
N ALA A 144 8.52 13.77 17.67
CA ALA A 144 9.00 13.83 19.06
C ALA A 144 10.44 13.30 19.24
N GLY A 145 11.12 12.92 18.15
CA GLY A 145 12.51 12.48 18.16
C GLY A 145 12.70 10.97 18.36
N MET A 146 11.66 10.16 18.08
CA MET A 146 11.72 8.68 18.06
C MET A 146 12.21 8.06 19.38
N LYS A 147 11.90 8.69 20.51
CA LYS A 147 12.30 8.18 21.84
C LYS A 147 11.45 6.99 22.23
N ILE A 148 12.11 5.96 22.75
CA ILE A 148 11.50 4.82 23.40
C ILE A 148 11.60 5.08 24.90
N ASP A 149 10.44 5.12 25.57
CA ASP A 149 10.35 5.25 27.02
C ASP A 149 10.71 3.93 27.72
#